data_f01d54826067a5f9efc7c23f5233d809
#
_entry.id   f01d54826067a5f9efc7c23f5233d809
#
_cell.length_a   1.000
_cell.length_b   1.000
_cell.length_c   1.000
_cell.angle_alpha   90.00
_cell.angle_beta   90.00
_cell.angle_gamma   90.00
#
_symmetry.space_group_name_H-M   'P 1'
#
loop_
_entity.id
_entity.type
_entity.pdbx_description
1 polymer ?
#
loop_
_entity_poly.entity_id
_entity_poly.type
_entity_poly.pdbx_seq_one_letter_code
_entity_poly.pdbx_strand_id
1 'polypeptide(L)'
;MSNHAENTATLNTLIATLIDSVEGYEKSASDAASPQFAQLFAARAQERQHAVAQLQTAVVALGETPKDNGSLMGSIHRAFLSLREVVTTKDDAAIIAEIAHGEGYLKDKFETALDSATLDPAPRQAVTAAWASVKAGHDEMAQLQHAAAERLSVQSARAG
;
A
#
# COMPACT_ATOMS: atom_id res chain seq x y z
N MET A 1 30.26 -1.32 6.78
CA MET A 1 29.85 -2.57 7.48
C MET A 1 28.65 -2.38 8.36
N SER A 2 28.55 -1.26 9.08
CA SER A 2 27.36 -0.93 9.89
C SER A 2 26.06 -0.80 9.08
N ASN A 3 26.14 -0.44 7.79
CA ASN A 3 24.96 -0.20 6.96
C ASN A 3 24.28 -1.47 6.45
N HIS A 4 25.00 -2.60 6.42
CA HIS A 4 24.46 -3.84 5.88
C HIS A 4 23.20 -4.32 6.64
N ALA A 5 23.29 -4.40 7.96
CA ALA A 5 22.16 -4.82 8.79
C ALA A 5 20.99 -3.82 8.71
N GLU A 6 21.29 -2.53 8.68
CA GLU A 6 20.29 -1.46 8.54
C GLU A 6 19.58 -1.52 7.18
N ASN A 7 20.35 -1.75 6.11
CA ASN A 7 19.78 -1.88 4.76
C ASN A 7 18.84 -3.09 4.67
N THR A 8 19.27 -4.23 5.22
CA THR A 8 18.46 -5.44 5.26
C THR A 8 17.16 -5.19 6.04
N ALA A 9 17.27 -4.57 7.22
CA ALA A 9 16.10 -4.27 8.06
C ALA A 9 15.14 -3.31 7.36
N THR A 10 15.65 -2.28 6.71
CA THR A 10 14.86 -1.30 5.97
C THR A 10 14.10 -1.98 4.82
N LEU A 11 14.79 -2.77 4.00
CA LEU A 11 14.16 -3.49 2.90
C LEU A 11 13.09 -4.45 3.40
N ASN A 12 13.38 -5.22 4.44
CA ASN A 12 12.41 -6.19 4.99
C ASN A 12 11.19 -5.51 5.62
N THR A 13 11.35 -4.35 6.23
CA THR A 13 10.24 -3.56 6.74
C THR A 13 9.34 -3.08 5.60
N LEU A 14 9.93 -2.58 4.53
CA LEU A 14 9.17 -2.14 3.35
C LEU A 14 8.49 -3.32 2.66
N ILE A 15 9.14 -4.47 2.56
CA ILE A 15 8.55 -5.69 1.99
C ILE A 15 7.30 -6.09 2.78
N ALA A 16 7.41 -6.15 4.11
CA ALA A 16 6.29 -6.53 4.96
C ALA A 16 5.10 -5.57 4.81
N THR A 17 5.38 -4.27 4.73
CA THR A 17 4.36 -3.24 4.53
C THR A 17 3.71 -3.35 3.14
N LEU A 18 4.50 -3.64 2.12
CA LEU A 18 3.99 -3.88 0.76
C LEU A 18 3.10 -5.13 0.69
N ILE A 19 3.47 -6.20 1.38
CA ILE A 19 2.66 -7.41 1.44
C ILE A 19 1.30 -7.11 2.10
N ASP A 20 1.28 -6.32 3.18
CA ASP A 20 0.05 -5.87 3.80
C ASP A 20 -0.81 -5.08 2.80
N SER A 21 -0.18 -4.26 1.97
CA SER A 21 -0.85 -3.50 0.92
C SER A 21 -1.46 -4.40 -0.16
N VAL A 22 -0.74 -5.44 -0.59
CA VAL A 22 -1.25 -6.44 -1.54
C VAL A 22 -2.51 -7.09 -0.97
N GLU A 23 -2.44 -7.56 0.26
CA GLU A 23 -3.58 -8.19 0.94
C GLU A 23 -4.77 -7.23 1.06
N GLY A 24 -4.50 -5.97 1.38
CA GLY A 24 -5.51 -4.93 1.46
C GLY A 24 -6.22 -4.70 0.12
N TYR A 25 -5.48 -4.62 -0.97
CA TYR A 25 -6.05 -4.47 -2.31
C TYR A 25 -6.83 -5.71 -2.75
N GLU A 26 -6.31 -6.91 -2.47
CA GLU A 26 -7.01 -8.17 -2.80
C GLU A 26 -8.34 -8.25 -2.07
N LYS A 27 -8.36 -7.90 -0.80
CA LYS A 27 -9.58 -7.89 0.00
C LYS A 27 -10.56 -6.82 -0.51
N SER A 28 -10.06 -5.65 -0.84
CA SER A 28 -10.88 -4.57 -1.40
C SER A 28 -11.48 -4.95 -2.74
N ALA A 29 -10.74 -5.67 -3.58
CA ALA A 29 -11.24 -6.20 -4.85
C ALA A 29 -12.39 -7.18 -4.62
N SER A 30 -12.27 -8.02 -3.59
CA SER A 30 -13.31 -8.98 -3.21
C SER A 30 -14.56 -8.29 -2.66
N ASP A 31 -14.40 -7.17 -1.96
CA ASP A 31 -15.48 -6.48 -1.26
C ASP A 31 -16.15 -5.37 -2.08
N ALA A 32 -15.52 -4.92 -3.15
CA ALA A 32 -16.03 -3.81 -3.96
C ALA A 32 -17.41 -4.15 -4.56
N ALA A 33 -18.34 -3.23 -4.46
CA ALA A 33 -19.67 -3.37 -5.04
C ALA A 33 -19.65 -3.19 -6.56
N SER A 34 -18.80 -2.27 -7.04
CA SER A 34 -18.64 -1.98 -8.47
C SER A 34 -17.61 -2.91 -9.10
N PRO A 35 -17.95 -3.63 -10.19
CA PRO A 35 -16.96 -4.43 -10.92
C PRO A 35 -15.76 -3.62 -11.42
N GLN A 36 -15.96 -2.36 -11.74
CA GLN A 36 -14.89 -1.45 -12.18
C GLN A 36 -13.84 -1.26 -11.07
N PHE A 37 -14.28 -1.02 -9.84
CA PHE A 37 -13.37 -0.88 -8.71
C PHE A 37 -12.74 -2.22 -8.32
N ALA A 38 -13.49 -3.31 -8.40
CA ALA A 38 -12.95 -4.64 -8.14
C ALA A 38 -11.77 -4.94 -9.07
N GLN A 39 -11.89 -4.64 -10.36
CA GLN A 39 -10.83 -4.83 -11.35
C GLN A 39 -9.65 -3.90 -11.09
N LEU A 40 -9.90 -2.65 -10.74
CA LEU A 40 -8.89 -1.66 -10.44
C LEU A 40 -8.05 -2.08 -9.23
N PHE A 41 -8.70 -2.52 -8.16
CA PHE A 41 -8.01 -2.97 -6.94
C PHE A 41 -7.21 -4.25 -7.20
N ALA A 42 -7.76 -5.20 -7.98
CA ALA A 42 -7.04 -6.43 -8.35
C ALA A 42 -5.79 -6.12 -9.18
N ALA A 43 -5.88 -5.19 -10.13
CA ALA A 43 -4.75 -4.77 -10.95
C ALA A 43 -3.67 -4.09 -10.09
N ARG A 44 -4.08 -3.28 -9.13
CA ARG A 44 -3.16 -2.61 -8.22
C ARG A 44 -2.46 -3.62 -7.30
N ALA A 45 -3.18 -4.66 -6.85
CA ALA A 45 -2.59 -5.74 -6.06
C ALA A 45 -1.48 -6.45 -6.84
N GLN A 46 -1.71 -6.76 -8.11
CA GLN A 46 -0.70 -7.42 -8.97
C GLN A 46 0.53 -6.53 -9.16
N GLU A 47 0.33 -5.25 -9.45
CA GLU A 47 1.43 -4.29 -9.59
C GLU A 47 2.23 -4.21 -8.28
N ARG A 48 1.55 -4.19 -7.15
CA ARG A 48 2.19 -4.10 -5.84
C ARG A 48 3.00 -5.37 -5.52
N GLN A 49 2.56 -6.53 -6.01
CA GLN A 49 3.34 -7.78 -5.90
C GLN A 49 4.67 -7.69 -6.65
N HIS A 50 4.73 -6.98 -7.77
CA HIS A 50 5.99 -6.73 -8.48
C HIS A 50 6.94 -5.88 -7.63
N ALA A 51 6.42 -4.89 -6.93
CA ALA A 51 7.21 -4.07 -6.01
C ALA A 51 7.79 -4.92 -4.87
N VAL A 52 7.00 -5.84 -4.32
CA VAL A 52 7.46 -6.81 -3.31
C VAL A 52 8.63 -7.62 -3.87
N ALA A 53 8.47 -8.20 -5.06
CA ALA A 53 9.50 -9.02 -5.70
C ALA A 53 10.79 -8.23 -5.95
N GLN A 54 10.70 -6.98 -6.35
CA GLN A 54 11.85 -6.11 -6.55
C GLN A 54 12.67 -5.95 -5.26
N LEU A 55 12.00 -5.72 -4.15
CA LEU A 55 12.69 -5.56 -2.86
C LEU A 55 13.20 -6.89 -2.31
N GLN A 56 12.47 -7.98 -2.53
CA GLN A 56 12.94 -9.32 -2.15
C GLN A 56 14.22 -9.68 -2.90
N THR A 57 14.29 -9.38 -4.19
CA THR A 57 15.49 -9.57 -5.00
C THR A 57 16.67 -8.76 -4.44
N ALA A 58 16.42 -7.54 -4.01
CA ALA A 58 17.46 -6.69 -3.40
C ALA A 58 17.99 -7.28 -2.09
N VAL A 59 17.12 -7.88 -1.27
CA VAL A 59 17.55 -8.54 -0.01
C VAL A 59 18.41 -9.77 -0.33
N VAL A 60 18.00 -10.58 -1.31
CA VAL A 60 18.79 -11.74 -1.75
C VAL A 60 20.16 -11.29 -2.25
N ALA A 61 20.24 -10.19 -2.98
CA ALA A 61 21.50 -9.63 -3.47
C ALA A 61 22.44 -9.21 -2.33
N LEU A 62 21.89 -8.88 -1.16
CA LEU A 62 22.70 -8.60 0.04
C LEU A 62 23.14 -9.89 0.75
N GLY A 63 22.74 -11.06 0.27
CA GLY A 63 23.07 -12.34 0.89
C GLY A 63 22.17 -12.68 2.07
N GLU A 64 21.05 -12.01 2.20
CA GLU A 64 20.11 -12.16 3.31
C GLU A 64 18.80 -12.81 2.86
N THR A 65 17.98 -13.22 3.82
CA THR A 65 16.69 -13.85 3.56
C THR A 65 15.61 -12.78 3.56
N PRO A 66 14.88 -12.61 2.43
CA PRO A 66 13.81 -11.62 2.38
C PRO A 66 12.57 -12.09 3.16
N LYS A 67 11.83 -11.15 3.72
CA LYS A 67 10.51 -11.42 4.30
C LYS A 67 9.56 -11.90 3.21
N ASP A 68 8.69 -12.81 3.58
CA ASP A 68 7.68 -13.40 2.69
C ASP A 68 6.26 -13.30 3.26
N ASN A 69 6.10 -12.61 4.38
CA ASN A 69 4.81 -12.41 5.02
C ASN A 69 4.64 -10.95 5.44
N GLY A 70 3.42 -10.58 5.77
CA GLY A 70 3.07 -9.23 6.16
C GLY A 70 3.75 -8.78 7.44
N SER A 71 3.61 -7.51 7.75
CA SER A 71 4.23 -6.91 8.92
C SER A 71 3.52 -7.34 10.20
N LEU A 72 4.13 -7.00 11.34
CA LEU A 72 3.51 -7.12 12.65
C LEU A 72 2.27 -6.23 12.78
N MET A 73 1.97 -5.45 11.75
CA MET A 73 0.74 -4.69 11.60
C MET A 73 -0.48 -5.57 11.33
N GLY A 74 -0.36 -6.87 11.39
CA GLY A 74 -1.51 -7.78 11.44
C GLY A 74 -2.54 -7.37 12.50
N SER A 75 -2.11 -6.69 13.56
CA SER A 75 -3.02 -6.10 14.54
C SER A 75 -3.82 -4.93 13.98
N ILE A 76 -3.23 -4.10 13.16
CA ILE A 76 -3.91 -3.01 12.46
C ILE A 76 -4.86 -3.57 11.39
N HIS A 77 -4.40 -4.58 10.65
CA HIS A 77 -5.22 -5.28 9.69
C HIS A 77 -6.44 -5.95 10.36
N ARG A 78 -6.25 -6.56 11.51
CA ARG A 78 -7.34 -7.13 12.32
C ARG A 78 -8.28 -6.07 12.88
N ALA A 79 -7.76 -4.92 13.30
CA ALA A 79 -8.57 -3.79 13.74
C ALA A 79 -9.37 -3.22 12.57
N PHE A 80 -8.78 -3.17 11.39
CA PHE A 80 -9.40 -2.77 10.14
C PHE A 80 -10.54 -3.73 9.76
N LEU A 81 -10.32 -5.03 9.87
CA LEU A 81 -11.34 -6.06 9.65
C LEU A 81 -12.48 -5.96 10.67
N SER A 82 -12.17 -5.67 11.92
CA SER A 82 -13.13 -5.47 13.01
C SER A 82 -14.02 -4.24 12.77
N LEU A 83 -13.45 -3.15 12.28
CA LEU A 83 -14.17 -1.96 11.86
C LEU A 83 -15.13 -2.27 10.71
N ARG A 84 -14.74 -3.17 9.83
CA ARG A 84 -15.55 -3.62 8.69
C ARG A 84 -16.76 -4.44 9.11
N GLU A 85 -16.62 -5.24 10.15
CA GLU A 85 -17.74 -6.04 10.69
C GLU A 85 -18.82 -5.15 11.28
N VAL A 86 -18.47 -3.97 11.73
CA VAL A 86 -19.39 -2.99 12.29
C VAL A 86 -20.09 -2.16 11.20
N VAL A 87 -19.47 -2.00 10.04
CA VAL A 87 -20.04 -1.27 8.91
C VAL A 87 -20.74 -2.27 7.99
N THR A 88 -22.03 -2.40 8.12
CA THR A 88 -22.85 -3.36 7.37
C THR A 88 -23.10 -2.95 5.91
N THR A 89 -22.76 -1.72 5.52
CA THR A 89 -22.88 -1.24 4.14
C THR A 89 -21.48 -1.08 3.56
N LYS A 90 -21.10 -1.98 2.65
CA LYS A 90 -19.87 -1.88 1.90
C LYS A 90 -20.03 -0.84 0.81
N ASP A 91 -19.70 0.39 1.14
CA ASP A 91 -19.67 1.50 0.21
C ASP A 91 -18.29 1.57 -0.42
N ASP A 92 -18.20 1.61 -1.74
CA ASP A 92 -16.95 1.74 -2.47
C ASP A 92 -16.17 2.99 -2.04
N ALA A 93 -16.89 4.08 -1.71
CA ALA A 93 -16.25 5.30 -1.20
C ALA A 93 -15.53 5.05 0.14
N ALA A 94 -16.11 4.25 1.02
CA ALA A 94 -15.49 3.88 2.29
C ALA A 94 -14.25 3.00 2.07
N ILE A 95 -14.32 2.06 1.12
CA ILE A 95 -13.18 1.20 0.74
C ILE A 95 -12.04 2.07 0.20
N ILE A 96 -12.34 3.00 -0.69
CA ILE A 96 -11.35 3.92 -1.27
C ILE A 96 -10.70 4.77 -0.17
N ALA A 97 -11.48 5.28 0.79
CA ALA A 97 -10.96 6.08 1.89
C ALA A 97 -9.97 5.27 2.76
N GLU A 98 -10.29 4.02 3.04
CA GLU A 98 -9.41 3.12 3.80
C GLU A 98 -8.11 2.82 3.07
N ILE A 99 -8.20 2.52 1.77
CA ILE A 99 -7.02 2.27 0.94
C ILE A 99 -6.16 3.54 0.87
N ALA A 100 -6.78 4.70 0.66
CA ALA A 100 -6.07 5.98 0.59
C ALA A 100 -5.28 6.24 1.88
N HIS A 101 -5.86 5.91 3.03
CA HIS A 101 -5.17 6.02 4.32
C HIS A 101 -3.95 5.10 4.38
N GLY A 102 -4.10 3.85 3.97
CA GLY A 102 -3.01 2.88 3.91
C GLY A 102 -1.91 3.30 2.93
N GLU A 103 -2.29 3.87 1.79
CA GLU A 103 -1.33 4.39 0.80
C GLU A 103 -0.52 5.56 1.36
N GLY A 104 -1.13 6.43 2.16
CA GLY A 104 -0.43 7.51 2.84
C GLY A 104 0.61 7.00 3.83
N TYR A 105 0.26 5.97 4.60
CA TYR A 105 1.18 5.31 5.52
C TYR A 105 2.38 4.69 4.77
N LEU A 106 2.10 3.98 3.69
CA LEU A 106 3.13 3.34 2.86
C LEU A 106 4.05 4.38 2.22
N LYS A 107 3.47 5.47 1.71
CA LYS A 107 4.21 6.59 1.15
C LYS A 107 5.21 7.15 2.18
N ASP A 108 4.77 7.39 3.41
CA ASP A 108 5.61 7.94 4.47
C ASP A 108 6.77 6.98 4.79
N LYS A 109 6.52 5.67 4.80
CA LYS A 109 7.56 4.67 5.03
C LYS A 109 8.64 4.68 3.94
N PHE A 110 8.22 4.79 2.68
CA PHE A 110 9.15 4.88 1.55
C PHE A 110 9.95 6.18 1.58
N GLU A 111 9.32 7.30 1.87
CA GLU A 111 10.00 8.60 1.96
C GLU A 111 11.04 8.58 3.08
N THR A 112 10.71 8.02 4.24
CA THR A 112 11.65 7.87 5.35
C THR A 112 12.86 7.03 4.94
N ALA A 113 12.63 5.92 4.24
CA ALA A 113 13.72 5.06 3.76
C ALA A 113 14.61 5.78 2.76
N LEU A 114 14.02 6.49 1.81
CA LEU A 114 14.76 7.23 0.77
C LEU A 114 15.54 8.42 1.34
N ASP A 115 15.07 9.00 2.43
CA ASP A 115 15.76 10.11 3.11
C ASP A 115 16.92 9.62 4.00
N SER A 116 17.03 8.33 4.25
CA SER A 116 18.07 7.78 5.11
C SER A 116 19.45 7.87 4.45
N ALA A 117 20.39 8.49 5.14
CA ALA A 117 21.78 8.59 4.68
C ALA A 117 22.51 7.24 4.71
N THR A 118 21.96 6.26 5.44
CA THR A 118 22.59 4.93 5.58
C THR A 118 22.11 3.94 4.52
N LEU A 119 21.16 4.33 3.69
CA LEU A 119 20.68 3.46 2.59
C LEU A 119 21.69 3.47 1.46
N ASP A 120 22.32 2.33 1.21
CA ASP A 120 23.38 2.16 0.21
C ASP A 120 22.82 2.29 -1.22
N PRO A 121 23.66 2.56 -2.23
CA PRO A 121 23.19 2.80 -3.60
C PRO A 121 22.36 1.67 -4.21
N ALA A 122 22.74 0.41 -4.06
CA ALA A 122 21.98 -0.70 -4.66
C ALA A 122 20.62 -0.92 -3.97
N PRO A 123 20.50 -0.99 -2.64
CA PRO A 123 19.20 -0.98 -1.98
C PRO A 123 18.37 0.26 -2.31
N ARG A 124 18.99 1.42 -2.36
CA ARG A 124 18.32 2.68 -2.71
C ARG A 124 17.66 2.61 -4.09
N GLN A 125 18.37 2.04 -5.05
CA GLN A 125 17.87 1.87 -6.41
C GLN A 125 16.62 0.99 -6.44
N ALA A 126 16.64 -0.10 -5.67
CA ALA A 126 15.49 -1.00 -5.56
C ALA A 126 14.29 -0.30 -4.89
N VAL A 127 14.54 0.45 -3.83
CA VAL A 127 13.48 1.23 -3.14
C VAL A 127 12.90 2.29 -4.06
N THR A 128 13.74 2.98 -4.84
CA THR A 128 13.31 3.98 -5.80
C THR A 128 12.43 3.36 -6.89
N ALA A 129 12.79 2.17 -7.38
CA ALA A 129 12.00 1.45 -8.38
C ALA A 129 10.63 1.04 -7.81
N ALA A 130 10.58 0.52 -6.61
CA ALA A 130 9.34 0.15 -5.94
C ALA A 130 8.49 1.38 -5.57
N TRP A 131 9.12 2.49 -5.28
CA TRP A 131 8.47 3.77 -4.97
C TRP A 131 7.53 4.23 -6.09
N ALA A 132 7.86 3.95 -7.34
CA ALA A 132 7.01 4.32 -8.48
C ALA A 132 5.59 3.72 -8.34
N SER A 133 5.49 2.45 -7.92
CA SER A 133 4.20 1.80 -7.68
C SER A 133 3.45 2.45 -6.50
N VAL A 134 4.16 2.75 -5.42
CA VAL A 134 3.57 3.35 -4.22
C VAL A 134 3.01 4.74 -4.55
N LYS A 135 3.79 5.55 -5.24
CA LYS A 135 3.39 6.89 -5.64
C LYS A 135 2.17 6.86 -6.57
N ALA A 136 2.18 5.98 -7.57
CA ALA A 136 1.07 5.83 -8.51
C ALA A 136 -0.22 5.40 -7.78
N GLY A 137 -0.12 4.45 -6.87
CA GLY A 137 -1.27 3.98 -6.08
C GLY A 137 -1.81 5.06 -5.15
N HIS A 138 -0.93 5.78 -4.47
CA HIS A 138 -1.29 6.90 -3.61
C HIS A 138 -2.04 7.98 -4.39
N ASP A 139 -1.51 8.39 -5.54
CA ASP A 139 -2.09 9.45 -6.36
C ASP A 139 -3.46 9.02 -6.93
N GLU A 140 -3.57 7.77 -7.37
CA GLU A 140 -4.82 7.22 -7.90
C GLU A 140 -5.91 7.19 -6.82
N MET A 141 -5.59 6.71 -5.63
CA MET A 141 -6.56 6.64 -4.53
C MET A 141 -6.97 8.04 -4.06
N ALA A 142 -6.04 8.99 -4.05
CA ALA A 142 -6.36 10.39 -3.73
C ALA A 142 -7.33 11.00 -4.74
N GLN A 143 -7.13 10.72 -6.03
CA GLN A 143 -8.03 11.19 -7.09
C GLN A 143 -9.42 10.58 -6.97
N LEU A 144 -9.50 9.28 -6.69
CA LEU A 144 -10.77 8.57 -6.52
C LEU A 144 -11.53 9.08 -5.30
N GLN A 145 -10.82 9.34 -4.21
CA GLN A 145 -11.39 9.89 -2.99
C GLN A 145 -11.96 11.29 -3.23
N HIS A 146 -11.22 12.12 -3.95
CA HIS A 146 -11.66 13.48 -4.33
C HIS A 146 -12.90 13.43 -5.23
N ALA A 147 -12.93 12.56 -6.23
CA ALA A 147 -14.06 12.39 -7.11
C ALA A 147 -15.33 11.92 -6.35
N ALA A 148 -15.16 11.02 -5.37
CA ALA A 148 -16.26 10.57 -4.52
C ALA A 148 -16.83 11.73 -3.67
N ALA A 149 -15.96 12.57 -3.12
CA ALA A 149 -16.37 13.76 -2.36
C ALA A 149 -17.12 14.76 -3.23
N GLU A 150 -16.68 14.98 -4.46
CA GLU A 150 -17.35 15.87 -5.42
C GLU A 150 -18.74 15.35 -5.77
N ARG A 151 -18.92 14.06 -5.98
CA ARG A 151 -20.23 13.46 -6.26
C ARG A 151 -21.20 13.67 -5.11
N LEU A 152 -20.75 13.50 -3.88
CA LEU A 152 -21.56 13.74 -2.68
C LEU A 152 -21.98 15.20 -2.57
N SER A 153 -21.08 16.12 -2.88
CA SER A 153 -21.34 17.56 -2.88
C SER A 153 -22.41 17.93 -3.92
N VAL A 154 -22.30 17.39 -5.14
CA VAL A 154 -23.25 17.62 -6.23
C VAL A 154 -24.64 17.04 -5.88
N GLN A 155 -24.70 15.85 -5.33
CA GLN A 155 -25.95 15.22 -4.91
C GLN A 155 -26.62 16.03 -3.80
N SER A 156 -25.86 16.52 -2.84
CA SER A 156 -26.37 17.37 -1.77
C SER A 156 -26.95 18.68 -2.31
N ALA A 157 -26.29 19.30 -3.26
CA ALA A 157 -26.76 20.52 -3.92
C ALA A 157 -28.04 20.30 -4.73
N ARG A 158 -28.21 19.12 -5.34
CA ARG A 158 -29.40 18.76 -6.10
C ARG A 158 -30.60 18.42 -5.20
N ALA A 159 -30.35 17.92 -4.01
CA ALA A 159 -31.38 17.54 -3.04
C ALA A 159 -31.93 18.75 -2.26
N GLY A 160 -31.23 19.87 -2.27
CA GLY A 160 -31.68 21.12 -1.70
C GLY A 160 -32.34 21.99 -2.73
#